data_761b1536d3cef2e9f4bdfefd30bc04bd
#
_entry.id   761b1536d3cef2e9f4bdfefd30bc04bd
#
_cell.length_a   1.000
_cell.length_b   1.000
_cell.length_c   1.000
_cell.angle_alpha   90.00
_cell.angle_beta   90.00
_cell.angle_gamma   90.00
#
_symmetry.space_group_name_H-M   'P 1'
#
loop_
_entity.id
_entity.type
_entity.pdbx_description
1 polymer ?
#
loop_
_entity_poly.entity_id
_entity_poly.type
_entity_poly.pdbx_seq_one_letter_code
_entity_poly.pdbx_strand_id
1 'polypeptide(L)'
;MTRAMRRHALPCVLIALSCCVAVTAGPRMPAQAAAPVESYRVVNVYPHDPTAFTQGLIYREGFLFESTGIRGQSSLRKVKLETGEVVVQRRAGLETHFAEGLAEWKGQLFQLTWQSKVALVYDLASFAPRGTFAYSGEGWGLTHDERRFILSDGSSRLRFFDSMTFREIGQVEVTDQGRPVTDLNELEYVNGQVWANVWHTDRIARISPETGRVIGWIDLGGLMSGGFKLDSEAVLNVIAYDAPGRRLFVTGKLWPRLFEIEVIPRARE
;
A
#
# COMPACT_ATOMS: atom_id res chain seq x y z
N MET A 1 61.01 81.34 -13.22
CA MET A 1 59.69 81.63 -12.57
C MET A 1 58.74 80.49 -12.91
N THR A 2 58.58 79.53 -12.02
CA THR A 2 57.71 78.35 -12.23
C THR A 2 56.88 78.17 -10.98
N ARG A 3 55.56 78.31 -11.11
CA ARG A 3 54.55 78.32 -10.08
C ARG A 3 54.08 76.86 -9.83
N ALA A 4 54.33 76.38 -8.62
CA ALA A 4 53.90 75.06 -8.22
C ALA A 4 52.39 75.06 -7.86
N MET A 5 51.61 74.20 -8.50
CA MET A 5 50.18 73.91 -8.17
C MET A 5 50.11 72.84 -7.04
N ARG A 6 49.58 73.21 -5.92
CA ARG A 6 49.22 72.28 -4.85
C ARG A 6 47.90 71.59 -5.18
N ARG A 7 47.90 70.23 -5.30
CA ARG A 7 46.70 69.42 -5.39
C ARG A 7 46.24 69.10 -3.98
N HIS A 8 45.01 69.49 -3.66
CA HIS A 8 44.32 69.06 -2.43
C HIS A 8 43.65 67.70 -2.74
N ALA A 9 44.01 66.66 -1.96
CA ALA A 9 43.32 65.36 -1.98
C ALA A 9 42.16 65.40 -0.97
N LEU A 10 40.94 65.14 -1.40
CA LEU A 10 39.79 64.89 -0.56
C LEU A 10 39.81 63.41 -0.11
N PRO A 11 39.53 63.13 1.14
CA PRO A 11 39.37 61.74 1.60
C PRO A 11 37.94 61.22 1.19
N CYS A 12 37.87 60.13 0.45
CA CYS A 12 36.65 59.39 0.26
C CYS A 12 36.33 58.58 1.52
N VAL A 13 35.25 58.94 2.19
CA VAL A 13 34.67 58.15 3.29
C VAL A 13 33.75 57.10 2.64
N LEU A 14 34.18 55.84 2.67
CA LEU A 14 33.37 54.68 2.32
C LEU A 14 32.46 54.33 3.52
N ILE A 15 31.16 54.64 3.40
CA ILE A 15 30.14 54.16 4.32
C ILE A 15 29.73 52.77 3.88
N ALA A 16 30.17 51.74 4.62
CA ALA A 16 29.72 50.36 4.44
C ALA A 16 28.31 50.20 5.03
N LEU A 17 27.28 50.15 4.19
CA LEU A 17 25.92 49.80 4.65
C LEU A 17 25.88 48.28 4.87
N SER A 18 25.89 47.87 6.14
CA SER A 18 25.65 46.46 6.53
C SER A 18 24.15 46.18 6.48
N CYS A 19 23.66 45.54 5.42
CA CYS A 19 22.29 45.02 5.33
C CYS A 19 22.20 43.76 6.21
N CYS A 20 21.71 43.88 7.43
CA CYS A 20 21.25 42.73 8.22
C CYS A 20 19.97 42.18 7.61
N VAL A 21 20.06 41.10 6.83
CA VAL A 21 18.88 40.32 6.41
C VAL A 21 18.39 39.54 7.63
N ALA A 22 17.32 40.01 8.24
CA ALA A 22 16.62 39.26 9.28
C ALA A 22 15.91 38.07 8.62
N VAL A 23 16.49 36.87 8.74
CA VAL A 23 15.80 35.63 8.37
C VAL A 23 14.69 35.43 9.39
N THR A 24 13.47 35.80 9.03
CA THR A 24 12.28 35.46 9.82
C THR A 24 12.05 33.98 9.69
N ALA A 25 12.29 33.21 10.76
CA ALA A 25 11.88 31.82 10.82
C ALA A 25 10.34 31.77 10.66
N GLY A 26 9.86 31.19 9.55
CA GLY A 26 8.44 30.98 9.35
C GLY A 26 7.85 30.11 10.47
N PRO A 27 6.53 30.15 10.66
CA PRO A 27 5.87 29.37 11.70
C PRO A 27 6.22 27.88 11.50
N ARG A 28 6.89 27.31 12.50
CA ARG A 28 7.18 25.87 12.55
C ARG A 28 5.84 25.17 12.64
N MET A 29 5.45 24.42 11.62
CA MET A 29 4.30 23.52 11.71
C MET A 29 4.49 22.63 12.93
N PRO A 30 3.44 22.42 13.76
CA PRO A 30 3.55 21.53 14.90
C PRO A 30 3.98 20.13 14.42
N ALA A 31 4.95 19.55 15.11
CA ALA A 31 5.38 18.18 14.80
C ALA A 31 4.17 17.25 14.84
N GLN A 32 3.99 16.46 13.79
CA GLN A 32 2.92 15.47 13.75
C GLN A 32 3.09 14.48 14.90
N ALA A 33 2.07 14.30 15.72
CA ALA A 33 2.08 13.26 16.74
C ALA A 33 2.24 11.88 16.09
N ALA A 34 2.95 10.98 16.77
CA ALA A 34 3.10 9.60 16.31
C ALA A 34 1.73 8.94 16.13
N ALA A 35 1.56 8.18 15.05
CA ALA A 35 0.36 7.40 14.85
C ALA A 35 0.24 6.32 15.94
N PRO A 36 -0.97 6.10 16.52
CA PRO A 36 -1.16 5.08 17.54
C PRO A 36 -0.87 3.68 16.97
N VAL A 37 -0.33 2.81 17.80
CA VAL A 37 -0.14 1.39 17.48
C VAL A 37 -1.23 0.59 18.17
N GLU A 38 -2.04 -0.09 17.38
CA GLU A 38 -3.12 -0.96 17.82
C GLU A 38 -2.65 -2.41 17.81
N SER A 39 -3.31 -3.25 18.58
CA SER A 39 -3.10 -4.69 18.63
C SER A 39 -4.27 -5.41 17.96
N TYR A 40 -4.30 -6.73 18.07
CA TYR A 40 -5.34 -7.54 17.48
C TYR A 40 -5.82 -8.63 18.45
N ARG A 41 -6.99 -9.15 18.14
CA ARG A 41 -7.54 -10.38 18.72
C ARG A 41 -7.94 -11.30 17.56
N VAL A 42 -7.50 -12.55 17.59
CA VAL A 42 -7.96 -13.56 16.63
C VAL A 42 -9.40 -13.96 16.98
N VAL A 43 -10.28 -13.83 16.01
CA VAL A 43 -11.70 -14.24 16.13
C VAL A 43 -11.88 -15.65 15.61
N ASN A 44 -11.38 -15.93 14.40
CA ASN A 44 -11.41 -17.25 13.77
C ASN A 44 -10.10 -17.53 13.02
N VAL A 45 -9.85 -18.81 12.77
CA VAL A 45 -8.73 -19.29 11.96
C VAL A 45 -9.27 -20.23 10.91
N TYR A 46 -8.94 -19.98 9.65
CA TYR A 46 -9.36 -20.75 8.50
C TYR A 46 -8.18 -21.44 7.83
N PRO A 47 -8.38 -22.58 7.15
CA PRO A 47 -7.33 -23.19 6.37
C PRO A 47 -6.97 -22.30 5.16
N HIS A 48 -5.67 -22.25 4.84
CA HIS A 48 -5.16 -21.57 3.67
C HIS A 48 -4.10 -22.44 2.97
N ASP A 49 -3.96 -22.31 1.66
CA ASP A 49 -3.03 -23.10 0.87
C ASP A 49 -1.57 -22.68 1.12
N PRO A 50 -0.74 -23.51 1.78
CA PRO A 50 0.65 -23.17 2.08
C PRO A 50 1.56 -23.07 0.84
N THR A 51 1.04 -23.38 -0.35
CA THR A 51 1.75 -23.20 -1.61
C THR A 51 1.34 -21.92 -2.34
N ALA A 52 0.35 -21.20 -1.83
CA ALA A 52 -0.10 -19.94 -2.39
C ALA A 52 0.85 -18.80 -2.06
N PHE A 53 1.51 -18.25 -3.08
CA PHE A 53 2.28 -17.02 -2.94
C PHE A 53 1.32 -15.82 -3.09
N THR A 54 0.51 -15.58 -2.06
CA THR A 54 -0.63 -14.66 -2.09
C THR A 54 -0.18 -13.21 -2.18
N GLN A 55 -0.72 -12.50 -3.17
CA GLN A 55 -0.36 -11.13 -3.51
C GLN A 55 -1.55 -10.17 -3.51
N GLY A 56 -2.76 -10.67 -3.53
CA GLY A 56 -3.98 -9.88 -3.43
C GLY A 56 -5.14 -10.76 -2.98
N LEU A 57 -6.03 -10.20 -2.17
CA LEU A 57 -7.15 -10.93 -1.57
C LEU A 57 -8.40 -10.05 -1.48
N ILE A 58 -9.55 -10.63 -1.82
CA ILE A 58 -10.86 -10.00 -1.66
C ILE A 58 -11.78 -11.01 -0.99
N TYR A 59 -12.56 -10.60 0.01
CA TYR A 59 -13.65 -11.38 0.54
C TYR A 59 -14.99 -10.99 -0.10
N ARG A 60 -15.78 -11.97 -0.50
CA ARG A 60 -17.15 -11.76 -0.94
C ARG A 60 -18.03 -12.98 -0.71
N GLU A 61 -19.10 -12.82 0.05
CA GLU A 61 -20.19 -13.82 0.19
C GLU A 61 -19.70 -15.25 0.53
N GLY A 62 -18.79 -15.36 1.50
CA GLY A 62 -18.23 -16.66 1.94
C GLY A 62 -17.08 -17.19 1.07
N PHE A 63 -16.65 -16.43 0.08
CA PHE A 63 -15.51 -16.77 -0.77
C PHE A 63 -14.42 -15.74 -0.68
N LEU A 64 -13.21 -16.22 -0.87
CA LEU A 64 -12.03 -15.41 -1.13
C LEU A 64 -11.73 -15.43 -2.64
N PHE A 65 -11.44 -14.27 -3.20
CA PHE A 65 -10.85 -14.14 -4.52
C PHE A 65 -9.38 -13.80 -4.29
N GLU A 66 -8.51 -14.66 -4.81
CA GLU A 66 -7.09 -14.65 -4.47
C GLU A 66 -6.24 -14.53 -5.73
N SER A 67 -5.30 -13.58 -5.71
CA SER A 67 -4.24 -13.45 -6.69
C SER A 67 -2.95 -14.06 -6.12
N THR A 68 -2.35 -15.01 -6.84
CA THR A 68 -1.07 -15.60 -6.43
C THR A 68 0.03 -15.29 -7.41
N GLY A 69 1.22 -14.96 -6.92
CA GLY A 69 2.40 -14.63 -7.70
C GLY A 69 3.19 -15.85 -8.17
N ILE A 70 4.45 -15.61 -8.53
CA ILE A 70 5.47 -16.51 -9.09
C ILE A 70 5.25 -16.78 -10.59
N ARG A 71 6.23 -16.39 -11.40
CA ARG A 71 6.20 -16.61 -12.87
C ARG A 71 6.04 -18.10 -13.19
N GLY A 72 5.12 -18.40 -14.11
CA GLY A 72 4.76 -19.77 -14.48
C GLY A 72 3.82 -20.46 -13.48
N GLN A 73 3.58 -19.88 -12.31
CA GLN A 73 2.69 -20.43 -11.29
C GLN A 73 1.58 -19.48 -10.88
N SER A 74 1.63 -18.21 -11.31
CA SER A 74 0.62 -17.19 -11.03
C SER A 74 -0.79 -17.67 -11.35
N SER A 75 -1.74 -17.30 -10.51
CA SER A 75 -3.13 -17.68 -10.69
C SER A 75 -4.12 -16.65 -10.15
N LEU A 76 -5.34 -16.70 -10.64
CA LEU A 76 -6.51 -16.08 -10.03
C LEU A 76 -7.42 -17.19 -9.54
N ARG A 77 -7.81 -17.15 -8.25
CA ARG A 77 -8.55 -18.24 -7.60
C ARG A 77 -9.84 -17.73 -6.98
N LYS A 78 -10.86 -18.60 -6.89
CA LYS A 78 -12.00 -18.46 -5.98
C LYS A 78 -11.94 -19.60 -4.97
N VAL A 79 -11.87 -19.26 -3.69
CA VAL A 79 -11.60 -20.18 -2.59
C VAL A 79 -12.75 -20.09 -1.57
N LYS A 80 -13.26 -21.21 -1.09
CA LYS A 80 -14.22 -21.22 0.00
C LYS A 80 -13.52 -20.82 1.30
N LEU A 81 -14.02 -19.81 2.01
CA LEU A 81 -13.43 -19.34 3.26
C LEU A 81 -13.29 -20.48 4.29
N GLU A 82 -14.38 -21.21 4.53
CA GLU A 82 -14.46 -22.18 5.63
C GLU A 82 -13.54 -23.39 5.45
N THR A 83 -13.25 -23.78 4.21
CA THR A 83 -12.52 -25.03 3.92
C THR A 83 -11.17 -24.84 3.25
N GLY A 84 -10.89 -23.65 2.74
CA GLY A 84 -9.70 -23.41 1.90
C GLY A 84 -9.77 -24.09 0.52
N GLU A 85 -10.94 -24.68 0.15
CA GLU A 85 -11.13 -25.37 -1.12
C GLU A 85 -11.12 -24.38 -2.30
N VAL A 86 -10.22 -24.58 -3.25
CA VAL A 86 -10.18 -23.82 -4.49
C VAL A 86 -11.27 -24.34 -5.44
N VAL A 87 -12.35 -23.56 -5.59
CA VAL A 87 -13.50 -23.95 -6.44
C VAL A 87 -13.36 -23.51 -7.88
N VAL A 88 -12.59 -22.44 -8.12
CA VAL A 88 -12.23 -21.97 -9.46
C VAL A 88 -10.78 -21.53 -9.45
N GLN A 89 -10.03 -21.94 -10.47
CA GLN A 89 -8.66 -21.45 -10.68
C GLN A 89 -8.44 -21.14 -12.15
N ARG A 90 -7.87 -19.97 -12.42
CA ARG A 90 -7.42 -19.55 -13.73
C ARG A 90 -5.92 -19.29 -13.71
N ARG A 91 -5.20 -19.91 -14.67
CA ARG A 91 -3.78 -19.66 -14.95
C ARG A 91 -3.55 -19.12 -16.36
N ALA A 92 -4.49 -19.41 -17.28
CA ALA A 92 -4.38 -18.99 -18.68
C ALA A 92 -4.24 -17.47 -18.81
N GLY A 93 -3.20 -17.04 -19.52
CA GLY A 93 -2.81 -15.63 -19.66
C GLY A 93 -1.88 -15.11 -18.57
N LEU A 94 -1.46 -15.97 -17.62
CA LEU A 94 -0.57 -15.61 -16.51
C LEU A 94 0.81 -16.29 -16.59
N GLU A 95 1.05 -17.10 -17.62
CA GLU A 95 2.24 -17.97 -17.71
C GLU A 95 3.55 -17.20 -17.69
N THR A 96 3.55 -15.98 -18.24
CA THR A 96 4.76 -15.12 -18.31
C THR A 96 4.75 -14.00 -17.27
N HIS A 97 3.63 -13.84 -16.53
CA HIS A 97 3.46 -12.77 -15.57
C HIS A 97 3.75 -13.23 -14.15
N PHE A 98 4.21 -12.31 -13.33
CA PHE A 98 4.13 -12.42 -11.89
C PHE A 98 2.90 -11.62 -11.45
N ALA A 99 1.83 -12.30 -11.05
CA ALA A 99 0.59 -11.64 -10.64
C ALA A 99 0.74 -11.04 -9.23
N GLU A 100 0.07 -9.93 -9.00
CA GLU A 100 0.16 -9.09 -7.82
C GLU A 100 -1.22 -8.73 -7.28
N GLY A 101 -1.40 -7.53 -6.76
CA GLY A 101 -2.61 -7.04 -6.13
C GLY A 101 -3.89 -7.25 -6.95
N LEU A 102 -5.01 -7.35 -6.24
CA LEU A 102 -6.32 -7.68 -6.80
C LEU A 102 -7.38 -6.72 -6.26
N ALA A 103 -8.22 -6.17 -7.13
CA ALA A 103 -9.41 -5.40 -6.74
C ALA A 103 -10.65 -5.86 -7.51
N GLU A 104 -11.84 -5.79 -6.89
CA GLU A 104 -13.12 -5.96 -7.57
C GLU A 104 -13.71 -4.58 -7.87
N TRP A 105 -14.15 -4.34 -9.10
CA TRP A 105 -14.83 -3.11 -9.47
C TRP A 105 -15.97 -3.41 -10.44
N LYS A 106 -17.19 -3.10 -10.03
CA LYS A 106 -18.41 -3.24 -10.86
C LYS A 106 -18.55 -4.60 -11.54
N GLY A 107 -18.35 -5.66 -10.77
CA GLY A 107 -18.47 -7.03 -11.26
C GLY A 107 -17.31 -7.52 -12.12
N GLN A 108 -16.18 -6.84 -12.04
CA GLN A 108 -14.94 -7.22 -12.70
C GLN A 108 -13.81 -7.33 -11.66
N LEU A 109 -12.87 -8.23 -11.91
CA LEU A 109 -11.63 -8.37 -11.15
C LEU A 109 -10.48 -7.74 -11.93
N PHE A 110 -9.70 -6.92 -11.27
CA PHE A 110 -8.49 -6.26 -11.79
C PHE A 110 -7.29 -6.86 -11.08
N GLN A 111 -6.46 -7.60 -11.79
CA GLN A 111 -5.27 -8.27 -11.26
C GLN A 111 -4.02 -7.58 -11.82
N LEU A 112 -3.21 -7.01 -10.95
CA LEU A 112 -1.94 -6.39 -11.34
C LEU A 112 -0.90 -7.45 -11.72
N THR A 113 0.12 -7.01 -12.42
CA THR A 113 1.34 -7.80 -12.69
C THR A 113 2.56 -6.98 -12.30
N TRP A 114 3.52 -7.57 -11.59
CA TRP A 114 4.68 -6.86 -11.07
C TRP A 114 5.38 -5.97 -12.12
N GLN A 115 6.27 -6.53 -12.92
CA GLN A 115 7.10 -5.80 -13.87
C GLN A 115 6.54 -5.79 -15.29
N SER A 116 5.50 -6.56 -15.55
CA SER A 116 4.85 -6.57 -16.86
C SER A 116 4.01 -5.32 -17.11
N LYS A 117 3.71 -4.54 -16.05
CA LYS A 117 3.04 -3.21 -16.14
C LYS A 117 1.66 -3.27 -16.79
N VAL A 118 0.94 -4.38 -16.56
CA VAL A 118 -0.37 -4.63 -17.12
C VAL A 118 -1.31 -5.08 -16.00
N ALA A 119 -2.49 -4.47 -15.93
CA ALA A 119 -3.61 -4.97 -15.16
C ALA A 119 -4.46 -5.87 -16.07
N LEU A 120 -4.66 -7.10 -15.68
CA LEU A 120 -5.53 -8.07 -16.36
C LEU A 120 -6.94 -7.94 -15.78
N VAL A 121 -7.94 -7.90 -16.67
CA VAL A 121 -9.34 -7.71 -16.26
C VAL A 121 -10.14 -8.95 -16.58
N TYR A 122 -10.90 -9.41 -15.59
CA TYR A 122 -11.76 -10.59 -15.70
C TYR A 122 -13.18 -10.27 -15.24
N ASP A 123 -14.12 -11.01 -15.76
CA ASP A 123 -15.47 -11.08 -15.23
C ASP A 123 -15.47 -11.76 -13.85
N LEU A 124 -16.10 -11.17 -12.87
CA LEU A 124 -16.09 -11.67 -11.48
C LEU A 124 -16.74 -13.05 -11.34
N ALA A 125 -17.82 -13.32 -12.09
CA ALA A 125 -18.58 -14.56 -11.94
C ALA A 125 -17.95 -15.73 -12.70
N SER A 126 -17.48 -15.49 -13.93
CA SER A 126 -17.01 -16.53 -14.85
C SER A 126 -15.49 -16.61 -14.96
N PHE A 127 -14.76 -15.63 -14.43
CA PHE A 127 -13.30 -15.45 -14.64
C PHE A 127 -12.91 -15.33 -16.12
N ALA A 128 -13.87 -15.06 -17.00
CA ALA A 128 -13.60 -14.82 -18.41
C ALA A 128 -12.78 -13.52 -18.57
N PRO A 129 -11.75 -13.50 -19.44
CA PRO A 129 -10.97 -12.30 -19.68
C PRO A 129 -11.85 -11.23 -20.33
N ARG A 130 -11.71 -9.98 -19.89
CA ARG A 130 -12.44 -8.81 -20.38
C ARG A 130 -11.53 -7.79 -21.08
N GLY A 131 -10.23 -7.82 -20.81
CA GLY A 131 -9.27 -6.90 -21.38
C GLY A 131 -8.06 -6.70 -20.51
N THR A 132 -7.29 -5.66 -20.83
CA THR A 132 -6.10 -5.28 -20.10
C THR A 132 -5.95 -3.76 -20.08
N PHE A 133 -5.29 -3.24 -19.04
CA PHE A 133 -4.86 -1.86 -18.96
C PHE A 133 -3.36 -1.80 -18.70
N ALA A 134 -2.66 -0.91 -19.38
CA ALA A 134 -1.25 -0.65 -19.11
C ALA A 134 -1.09 0.44 -18.05
N TYR A 135 -0.06 0.31 -17.21
CA TYR A 135 0.35 1.34 -16.27
C TYR A 135 1.87 1.48 -16.23
N SER A 136 2.37 2.60 -15.68
CA SER A 136 3.81 2.86 -15.54
C SER A 136 4.33 2.29 -14.21
N GLY A 137 5.63 1.99 -14.14
CA GLY A 137 6.27 1.50 -12.92
C GLY A 137 5.92 0.05 -12.60
N GLU A 138 6.11 -0.35 -11.36
CA GLU A 138 5.68 -1.64 -10.82
C GLU A 138 4.26 -1.53 -10.27
N GLY A 139 3.57 -2.66 -10.10
CA GLY A 139 2.31 -2.74 -9.41
C GLY A 139 2.40 -3.82 -8.34
N TRP A 140 2.13 -3.47 -7.09
CA TRP A 140 2.17 -4.37 -5.94
C TRP A 140 0.76 -4.59 -5.38
N GLY A 141 0.20 -3.66 -4.64
CA GLY A 141 -1.16 -3.72 -4.12
C GLY A 141 -2.15 -2.92 -4.95
N LEU A 142 -3.42 -3.30 -4.89
CA LEU A 142 -4.52 -2.61 -5.57
C LEU A 142 -5.78 -2.66 -4.73
N THR A 143 -6.37 -1.49 -4.49
CA THR A 143 -7.72 -1.34 -3.93
C THR A 143 -8.46 -0.19 -4.60
N HIS A 144 -9.63 0.21 -4.11
CA HIS A 144 -10.39 1.37 -4.62
C HIS A 144 -11.20 2.06 -3.52
N ASP A 145 -11.44 3.35 -3.68
CA ASP A 145 -12.27 4.19 -2.80
C ASP A 145 -13.66 4.49 -3.38
N GLU A 146 -14.22 3.58 -4.18
CA GLU A 146 -15.50 3.71 -4.92
C GLU A 146 -15.49 4.77 -6.04
N ARG A 147 -14.42 5.53 -6.20
CA ARG A 147 -14.26 6.57 -7.24
C ARG A 147 -13.08 6.29 -8.16
N ARG A 148 -12.00 5.80 -7.60
CA ARG A 148 -10.72 5.58 -8.29
C ARG A 148 -10.04 4.35 -7.72
N PHE A 149 -9.16 3.75 -8.51
CA PHE A 149 -8.23 2.75 -8.00
C PHE A 149 -7.07 3.42 -7.26
N ILE A 150 -6.54 2.71 -6.29
CA ILE A 150 -5.39 3.08 -5.46
C ILE A 150 -4.38 1.95 -5.57
N LEU A 151 -3.16 2.27 -5.99
CA LEU A 151 -2.08 1.32 -6.27
C LEU A 151 -0.86 1.64 -5.44
N SER A 152 -0.19 0.63 -4.92
CA SER A 152 1.16 0.68 -4.33
C SER A 152 2.19 0.07 -5.28
N ASP A 153 3.46 0.45 -5.14
CA ASP A 153 4.58 -0.02 -5.95
C ASP A 153 5.87 -0.25 -5.14
N GLY A 154 5.74 -0.46 -3.82
CA GLY A 154 6.86 -0.60 -2.89
C GLY A 154 7.51 0.71 -2.47
N SER A 155 7.19 1.82 -3.14
CA SER A 155 7.63 3.15 -2.70
C SER A 155 6.80 3.68 -1.53
N SER A 156 7.07 4.90 -1.10
CA SER A 156 6.25 5.62 -0.11
C SER A 156 5.01 6.28 -0.72
N ARG A 157 4.58 5.91 -1.92
CA ARG A 157 3.48 6.57 -2.62
C ARG A 157 2.29 5.65 -2.80
N LEU A 158 1.09 6.22 -2.62
CA LEU A 158 -0.16 5.67 -3.12
C LEU A 158 -0.50 6.42 -4.41
N ARG A 159 -0.67 5.68 -5.50
CA ARG A 159 -0.95 6.21 -6.84
C ARG A 159 -2.43 6.03 -7.15
N PHE A 160 -3.06 7.03 -7.71
CA PHE A 160 -4.49 7.06 -8.00
C PHE A 160 -4.74 6.89 -9.50
N PHE A 161 -5.67 6.02 -9.85
CA PHE A 161 -6.01 5.75 -11.24
C PHE A 161 -7.51 5.93 -11.47
N ASP A 162 -7.85 6.55 -12.59
CA ASP A 162 -9.23 6.68 -13.04
C ASP A 162 -9.86 5.30 -13.26
N SER A 163 -11.04 5.09 -12.70
CA SER A 163 -11.68 3.77 -12.66
C SER A 163 -12.23 3.29 -14.03
N MET A 164 -12.33 4.19 -15.02
CA MET A 164 -12.82 3.86 -16.37
C MET A 164 -11.68 3.63 -17.36
N THR A 165 -10.64 4.42 -17.26
CA THR A 165 -9.53 4.44 -18.23
C THR A 165 -8.25 3.82 -17.69
N PHE A 166 -8.17 3.58 -16.40
CA PHE A 166 -6.97 3.14 -15.68
C PHE A 166 -5.76 4.06 -15.93
N ARG A 167 -6.01 5.35 -16.18
CA ARG A 167 -4.97 6.36 -16.29
C ARG A 167 -4.64 6.91 -14.92
N GLU A 168 -3.37 7.13 -14.64
CA GLU A 168 -2.93 7.78 -13.41
C GLU A 168 -3.42 9.23 -13.38
N ILE A 169 -4.10 9.60 -12.29
CA ILE A 169 -4.71 10.92 -12.08
C ILE A 169 -4.12 11.67 -10.89
N GLY A 170 -3.18 11.05 -10.17
CA GLY A 170 -2.50 11.68 -9.05
C GLY A 170 -1.82 10.66 -8.15
N GLN A 171 -1.19 11.18 -7.11
CA GLN A 171 -0.52 10.37 -6.09
C GLN A 171 -0.44 11.14 -4.77
N VAL A 172 -0.20 10.43 -3.68
CA VAL A 172 0.09 11.02 -2.37
C VAL A 172 1.30 10.30 -1.75
N GLU A 173 2.18 11.04 -1.08
CA GLU A 173 3.29 10.45 -0.33
C GLU A 173 2.80 10.02 1.05
N VAL A 174 3.08 8.77 1.42
CA VAL A 174 2.73 8.22 2.73
C VAL A 174 3.81 8.54 3.74
N THR A 175 3.40 9.17 4.85
CA THR A 175 4.33 9.59 5.90
C THR A 175 3.80 9.29 7.29
N ASP A 176 4.72 8.95 8.21
CA ASP A 176 4.49 8.96 9.66
C ASP A 176 5.49 9.91 10.32
N GLN A 177 5.00 10.87 11.12
CA GLN A 177 5.81 11.93 11.73
C GLN A 177 6.70 12.69 10.73
N GLY A 178 6.20 12.86 9.49
CA GLY A 178 6.94 13.52 8.40
C GLY A 178 8.05 12.68 7.77
N ARG A 179 8.17 11.40 8.12
CA ARG A 179 9.09 10.45 7.49
C ARG A 179 8.35 9.58 6.49
N PRO A 180 8.87 9.39 5.26
CA PRO A 180 8.27 8.49 4.29
C PRO A 180 8.16 7.05 4.84
N VAL A 181 7.05 6.39 4.54
CA VAL A 181 6.83 4.96 4.82
C VAL A 181 6.93 4.22 3.50
N THR A 182 8.02 3.48 3.32
CA THR A 182 8.31 2.67 2.12
C THR A 182 7.77 1.25 2.26
N ASP A 183 7.97 0.45 1.21
CA ASP A 183 7.62 -0.96 1.15
C ASP A 183 6.12 -1.21 1.31
N LEU A 184 5.31 -0.23 0.89
CA LEU A 184 3.86 -0.37 0.83
C LEU A 184 3.52 -1.45 -0.20
N ASN A 185 2.85 -2.50 0.28
CA ASN A 185 2.54 -3.66 -0.53
C ASN A 185 1.03 -3.80 -0.73
N GLU A 186 0.45 -4.91 -0.34
CA GLU A 186 -0.98 -5.17 -0.56
C GLU A 186 -1.85 -4.15 0.17
N LEU A 187 -2.97 -3.80 -0.45
CA LEU A 187 -3.85 -2.71 -0.05
C LEU A 187 -5.30 -3.14 0.11
N GLU A 188 -5.95 -2.65 1.17
CA GLU A 188 -7.38 -2.76 1.34
C GLU A 188 -8.01 -1.41 1.73
N TYR A 189 -9.22 -1.11 1.22
CA TYR A 189 -9.95 0.10 1.58
C TYR A 189 -10.98 -0.19 2.68
N VAL A 190 -10.73 0.34 3.87
CA VAL A 190 -11.53 0.06 5.06
C VAL A 190 -12.05 1.35 5.68
N ASN A 191 -13.35 1.58 5.64
CA ASN A 191 -14.02 2.69 6.31
C ASN A 191 -13.36 4.07 6.05
N GLY A 192 -13.09 4.40 4.78
CA GLY A 192 -12.50 5.69 4.41
C GLY A 192 -10.98 5.77 4.52
N GLN A 193 -10.31 4.67 4.80
CA GLN A 193 -8.87 4.57 4.97
C GLN A 193 -8.29 3.54 4.02
N VAL A 194 -7.05 3.75 3.58
CA VAL A 194 -6.26 2.72 2.93
C VAL A 194 -5.44 2.00 4.00
N TRP A 195 -5.60 0.70 4.08
CA TRP A 195 -4.79 -0.16 4.90
C TRP A 195 -3.75 -0.84 4.02
N ALA A 196 -2.49 -0.75 4.38
CA ALA A 196 -1.38 -1.24 3.58
C ALA A 196 -0.49 -2.18 4.39
N ASN A 197 -0.22 -3.36 3.88
CA ASN A 197 0.88 -4.16 4.40
C ASN A 197 2.20 -3.43 4.14
N VAL A 198 3.10 -3.40 5.11
CA VAL A 198 4.48 -2.94 4.93
C VAL A 198 5.36 -4.17 4.82
N TRP A 199 5.89 -4.41 3.62
CA TRP A 199 6.60 -5.65 3.28
C TRP A 199 7.78 -5.91 4.22
N HIS A 200 8.01 -7.17 4.53
CA HIS A 200 8.98 -7.65 5.53
C HIS A 200 8.76 -7.14 6.96
N THR A 201 7.55 -6.70 7.27
CA THR A 201 7.14 -6.39 8.66
C THR A 201 5.83 -7.11 9.00
N ASP A 202 5.54 -7.22 10.29
CA ASP A 202 4.24 -7.72 10.78
C ASP A 202 3.25 -6.56 10.99
N ARG A 203 3.35 -5.49 10.19
CA ARG A 203 2.57 -4.26 10.40
C ARG A 203 1.71 -3.91 9.20
N ILE A 204 0.54 -3.39 9.53
CA ILE A 204 -0.37 -2.73 8.58
C ILE A 204 -0.42 -1.25 8.92
N ALA A 205 -0.15 -0.39 7.93
CA ALA A 205 -0.32 1.04 8.03
C ALA A 205 -1.77 1.42 7.70
N ARG A 206 -2.43 2.19 8.55
CA ARG A 206 -3.73 2.80 8.29
C ARG A 206 -3.50 4.23 7.79
N ILE A 207 -3.87 4.52 6.57
CA ILE A 207 -3.45 5.71 5.82
C ILE A 207 -4.67 6.53 5.41
N SER A 208 -4.63 7.85 5.60
CA SER A 208 -5.58 8.77 4.98
C SER A 208 -5.26 8.91 3.49
N PRO A 209 -6.16 8.53 2.57
CA PRO A 209 -5.90 8.64 1.14
C PRO A 209 -5.86 10.08 0.62
N GLU A 210 -6.40 11.05 1.39
CA GLU A 210 -6.39 12.47 1.04
C GLU A 210 -5.05 13.14 1.36
N THR A 211 -4.41 12.72 2.46
CA THR A 211 -3.22 13.40 2.98
C THR A 211 -1.95 12.56 2.93
N GLY A 212 -2.07 11.24 2.71
CA GLY A 212 -0.95 10.29 2.82
C GLY A 212 -0.47 10.06 4.25
N ARG A 213 -1.10 10.68 5.26
CA ARG A 213 -0.66 10.52 6.65
C ARG A 213 -1.06 9.14 7.17
N VAL A 214 -0.11 8.46 7.82
CA VAL A 214 -0.43 7.30 8.65
C VAL A 214 -1.18 7.81 9.89
N ILE A 215 -2.39 7.29 10.10
CA ILE A 215 -3.30 7.65 11.19
C ILE A 215 -3.38 6.57 12.27
N GLY A 216 -2.82 5.39 11.99
CA GLY A 216 -2.69 4.28 12.93
C GLY A 216 -1.85 3.17 12.35
N TRP A 217 -1.31 2.34 13.21
CA TRP A 217 -0.61 1.10 12.89
C TRP A 217 -1.32 -0.07 13.53
N ILE A 218 -1.37 -1.21 12.87
CA ILE A 218 -1.79 -2.47 13.45
C ILE A 218 -0.55 -3.35 13.51
N ASP A 219 -0.17 -3.78 14.71
CA ASP A 219 0.95 -4.67 14.96
C ASP A 219 0.43 -6.11 15.09
N LEU A 220 0.72 -6.94 14.09
CA LEU A 220 0.34 -8.35 14.01
C LEU A 220 1.49 -9.29 14.41
N GLY A 221 2.52 -8.76 15.07
CA GLY A 221 3.64 -9.55 15.58
C GLY A 221 3.16 -10.75 16.39
N GLY A 222 3.69 -11.94 16.04
CA GLY A 222 3.31 -13.19 16.70
C GLY A 222 2.08 -13.89 16.15
N LEU A 223 1.35 -13.33 15.17
CA LEU A 223 0.14 -13.94 14.60
C LEU A 223 0.40 -15.34 14.04
N MET A 224 1.54 -15.55 13.36
CA MET A 224 2.00 -16.85 12.86
C MET A 224 2.94 -17.59 13.82
N SER A 225 2.87 -17.31 15.13
CA SER A 225 3.60 -18.07 16.13
C SER A 225 3.00 -19.49 16.26
N GLY A 226 3.84 -20.49 16.47
CA GLY A 226 3.33 -21.85 16.71
C GLY A 226 4.07 -22.98 15.98
N GLY A 227 5.38 -22.79 15.70
CA GLY A 227 6.25 -23.92 15.30
C GLY A 227 6.25 -24.23 13.79
N PHE A 228 5.71 -23.37 12.95
CA PHE A 228 5.86 -23.48 11.51
C PHE A 228 7.26 -23.01 11.12
N LYS A 229 8.02 -23.88 10.44
CA LYS A 229 9.25 -23.48 9.74
C LYS A 229 8.82 -22.83 8.42
N LEU A 230 8.65 -21.52 8.43
CA LEU A 230 8.30 -20.77 7.23
C LEU A 230 9.54 -20.45 6.39
N ASP A 231 9.33 -20.33 5.09
CA ASP A 231 10.31 -19.74 4.17
C ASP A 231 10.53 -18.26 4.51
N SER A 232 11.69 -17.70 4.16
CA SER A 232 11.99 -16.27 4.36
C SER A 232 11.01 -15.34 3.63
N GLU A 233 10.40 -15.82 2.54
CA GLU A 233 9.39 -15.12 1.78
C GLU A 233 7.96 -15.31 2.33
N ALA A 234 7.79 -16.19 3.33
CA ALA A 234 6.50 -16.44 3.97
C ALA A 234 6.14 -15.31 4.96
N VAL A 235 5.88 -14.13 4.43
CA VAL A 235 5.61 -12.91 5.18
C VAL A 235 4.12 -12.56 5.16
N LEU A 236 3.67 -11.80 6.16
CA LEU A 236 2.35 -11.15 6.15
C LEU A 236 2.23 -10.29 4.89
N ASN A 237 1.15 -10.45 4.13
CA ASN A 237 1.06 -9.74 2.84
C ASN A 237 -0.33 -9.30 2.40
N VAL A 238 -1.42 -9.86 2.89
CA VAL A 238 -2.74 -9.54 2.36
C VAL A 238 -3.77 -9.23 3.44
N ILE A 239 -4.73 -8.40 3.07
CA ILE A 239 -5.86 -7.94 3.87
C ILE A 239 -7.12 -8.13 3.02
N ALA A 240 -8.22 -8.60 3.60
CA ALA A 240 -9.53 -8.55 2.97
C ALA A 240 -10.58 -8.08 3.98
N TYR A 241 -11.50 -7.24 3.55
CA TYR A 241 -12.52 -6.67 4.42
C TYR A 241 -13.93 -6.97 3.94
N ASP A 242 -14.72 -7.60 4.79
CA ASP A 242 -16.17 -7.78 4.62
C ASP A 242 -16.89 -6.57 5.22
N ALA A 243 -17.19 -5.57 4.42
CA ALA A 243 -17.83 -4.33 4.89
C ALA A 243 -19.23 -4.57 5.50
N PRO A 244 -20.13 -5.38 4.93
CA PRO A 244 -21.42 -5.71 5.56
C PRO A 244 -21.28 -6.43 6.90
N GLY A 245 -20.40 -7.43 6.98
CA GLY A 245 -20.17 -8.20 8.21
C GLY A 245 -19.19 -7.53 9.18
N ARG A 246 -18.50 -6.48 8.75
CA ARG A 246 -17.41 -5.83 9.49
C ARG A 246 -16.33 -6.81 9.94
N ARG A 247 -15.99 -7.76 9.06
CA ARG A 247 -15.01 -8.80 9.32
C ARG A 247 -13.71 -8.46 8.59
N LEU A 248 -12.61 -8.66 9.27
CA LEU A 248 -11.28 -8.39 8.75
C LEU A 248 -10.49 -9.69 8.68
N PHE A 249 -9.94 -9.98 7.51
CA PHE A 249 -9.16 -11.17 7.25
C PHE A 249 -7.74 -10.78 6.88
N VAL A 250 -6.77 -11.53 7.39
CA VAL A 250 -5.35 -11.38 7.06
C VAL A 250 -4.70 -12.74 6.86
N THR A 251 -3.79 -12.82 5.92
CA THR A 251 -2.92 -13.97 5.72
C THR A 251 -1.58 -13.51 5.17
N GLY A 252 -0.75 -14.43 4.71
CA GLY A 252 0.56 -14.12 4.14
C GLY A 252 0.91 -15.06 3.00
N LYS A 253 2.02 -14.74 2.34
CA LYS A 253 2.63 -15.60 1.32
C LYS A 253 2.98 -16.94 1.94
N LEU A 254 2.56 -18.04 1.31
CA LEU A 254 2.88 -19.40 1.76
C LEU A 254 2.41 -19.73 3.20
N TRP A 255 1.48 -18.97 3.75
CA TRP A 255 0.94 -19.26 5.06
C TRP A 255 -0.11 -20.37 4.99
N PRO A 256 -0.11 -21.32 5.93
CA PRO A 256 -1.11 -22.40 5.98
C PRO A 256 -2.43 -21.98 6.63
N ARG A 257 -2.55 -20.73 7.07
CA ARG A 257 -3.70 -20.21 7.81
C ARG A 257 -4.07 -18.81 7.34
N LEU A 258 -5.36 -18.56 7.32
CA LEU A 258 -5.96 -17.24 7.22
C LEU A 258 -6.62 -16.92 8.54
N PHE A 259 -6.48 -15.70 9.02
CA PHE A 259 -7.00 -15.27 10.31
C PHE A 259 -8.10 -14.22 10.12
N GLU A 260 -9.23 -14.40 10.77
CA GLU A 260 -10.18 -13.35 11.03
C GLU A 260 -9.78 -12.66 12.32
N ILE A 261 -9.56 -11.37 12.27
CA ILE A 261 -9.08 -10.58 13.40
C ILE A 261 -10.00 -9.41 13.71
N GLU A 262 -9.96 -8.97 14.96
CA GLU A 262 -10.51 -7.71 15.42
C GLU A 262 -9.37 -6.83 15.89
N VAL A 263 -9.35 -5.58 15.38
CA VAL A 263 -8.37 -4.59 15.82
C VAL A 263 -8.80 -4.01 17.15
N ILE A 264 -7.90 -4.03 18.12
CA ILE A 264 -8.13 -3.53 19.47
C ILE A 264 -7.15 -2.40 19.80
N PRO A 265 -7.61 -1.32 20.41
CA PRO A 265 -6.71 -0.28 20.90
C PRO A 265 -5.70 -0.89 21.87
N ARG A 266 -4.41 -0.56 21.71
CA ARG A 266 -3.41 -0.91 22.72
C ARG A 266 -3.66 -0.08 23.96
N ALA A 267 -3.78 -0.71 25.13
CA ALA A 267 -3.86 0.00 26.40
C ALA A 267 -2.67 0.98 26.50
N ARG A 268 -2.94 2.23 26.80
CA ARG A 268 -1.84 3.20 27.13
C ARG A 268 -1.27 2.75 28.46
N GLU A 269 -0.02 2.35 28.47
CA GLU A 269 0.74 2.15 29.70
C GLU A 269 0.96 3.48 30.44
#